data_084205e608f22d031199fed7d308b286
#
_entry.id   084205e608f22d031199fed7d308b286
#
_cell.length_a   1.000
_cell.length_b   1.000
_cell.length_c   1.000
_cell.angle_alpha   90.00
_cell.angle_beta   90.00
_cell.angle_gamma   90.00
#
_symmetry.space_group_name_H-M   'P 1'
#
loop_
_entity.id
_entity.type
_entity.pdbx_description
1 polymer ?
#
loop_
_entity_poly.entity_id
_entity_poly.type
_entity_poly.pdbx_seq_one_letter_code
_entity_poly.pdbx_strand_id
1 'polypeptide(L)'
;MKKLLALLLTGAMAFSITACGGEEPSDTSTGSDAAADAGENVAAGTEEGSGEATDITLWTYPVGKFADAETVNGFIASFNEKYPEINVSVEYLDYTSGDDQVTAAIEAGTTPDIILEGPERLVSNWGAKGKMVDLADLWDEEALADISATSEAVVNACKSPEGVFYEYPFCMTTHTMAINYELFEKADALQYINEDRTWTTENFEKALQALKDSGVETTGVVYCGGQGGDQGTRALAMNLYNAEFTDAEHTSWTMNSEAGVKGLQQLVDWSNEGLISYDAGAQAADELQLFANGTIAMSFCWNASNEAQYASQVAFTPYPVAFPSESGTPELAGGIWGFGIFDNGDAAKIDASKKFIEFICDDPVQGPISVASTGFFPVRSSYGNVYAGTEDEARMETFASFMPWLGDYYNVTGGWAEQRTAWWNMLQQIFGGEDVQTAADQYVEICNKATADAAQ
;
A
#
# COMPACT_ATOMS: atom_id res chain seq x y z
N MET A 1 44.37 12.40 -36.59
CA MET A 1 44.78 13.83 -36.53
C MET A 1 43.59 14.66 -36.04
N LYS A 2 43.83 15.48 -35.03
CA LYS A 2 43.04 16.57 -34.43
C LYS A 2 41.87 16.07 -33.55
N LYS A 3 41.96 15.96 -32.22
CA LYS A 3 42.21 16.92 -31.13
C LYS A 3 40.98 17.82 -30.83
N LEU A 4 40.40 17.52 -29.65
CA LEU A 4 39.99 18.40 -28.51
C LEU A 4 38.91 19.47 -28.76
N LEU A 5 37.87 19.48 -27.89
CA LEU A 5 37.81 20.46 -26.82
C LEU A 5 36.75 20.06 -25.75
N ALA A 6 37.21 19.92 -24.51
CA ALA A 6 36.41 19.87 -23.30
C ALA A 6 36.06 21.31 -22.88
N LEU A 7 34.85 21.55 -22.39
CA LEU A 7 34.56 22.77 -21.66
C LEU A 7 33.80 22.39 -20.36
N LEU A 8 34.53 22.46 -19.28
CA LEU A 8 34.05 22.53 -17.90
C LEU A 8 33.36 23.89 -17.67
N LEU A 9 32.14 23.90 -17.14
CA LEU A 9 31.59 25.08 -16.49
C LEU A 9 31.21 24.68 -15.05
N THR A 10 32.12 24.99 -14.13
CA THR A 10 31.86 25.07 -12.69
C THR A 10 31.19 26.41 -12.38
N GLY A 11 29.97 26.36 -11.89
CA GLY A 11 29.27 27.52 -11.31
C GLY A 11 29.12 27.34 -9.81
N ALA A 12 30.01 27.97 -9.03
CA ALA A 12 29.90 28.11 -7.59
C ALA A 12 28.88 29.21 -7.28
N MET A 13 27.83 28.90 -6.50
CA MET A 13 27.02 29.92 -5.83
C MET A 13 27.42 29.98 -4.35
N ALA A 14 28.00 31.13 -4.00
CA ALA A 14 28.34 31.48 -2.64
C ALA A 14 27.11 31.98 -1.89
N PHE A 15 26.84 31.42 -0.73
CA PHE A 15 25.91 31.99 0.26
C PHE A 15 26.62 33.06 1.05
N SER A 16 26.14 34.28 1.01
CA SER A 16 26.52 35.38 1.90
C SER A 16 25.60 35.41 3.12
N ILE A 17 26.21 35.15 4.25
CA ILE A 17 25.66 35.39 5.59
C ILE A 17 25.89 36.89 5.90
N THR A 18 24.80 37.61 6.24
CA THR A 18 24.93 38.90 6.87
C THR A 18 24.20 38.87 8.21
N ALA A 19 24.96 38.92 9.27
CA ALA A 19 24.52 39.12 10.64
C ALA A 19 24.78 40.62 10.97
N CYS A 20 23.79 41.25 11.65
CA CYS A 20 23.90 42.39 12.59
C CYS A 20 22.48 42.70 13.01
N GLY A 21 22.02 42.75 14.24
CA GLY A 21 22.68 43.20 15.46
C GLY A 21 21.86 44.34 16.04
N GLY A 22 21.23 44.11 17.24
CA GLY A 22 21.02 45.10 18.30
C GLY A 22 19.78 46.02 18.17
N GLU A 23 18.85 46.02 19.09
CA GLU A 23 18.69 46.76 20.31
C GLU A 23 17.21 46.85 20.71
N GLU A 24 16.89 46.45 21.91
CA GLU A 24 15.78 47.01 22.70
C GLU A 24 16.20 48.37 23.26
N PRO A 25 15.36 49.23 23.89
CA PRO A 25 14.25 48.91 24.78
C PRO A 25 13.09 49.94 24.89
N SER A 26 12.21 49.64 25.85
CA SER A 26 11.47 50.48 26.81
C SER A 26 10.04 50.91 26.51
N ASP A 27 9.18 50.38 27.39
CA ASP A 27 8.27 51.03 28.34
C ASP A 27 7.42 52.27 27.89
N THR A 28 6.10 52.14 28.06
CA THR A 28 5.36 52.85 29.14
C THR A 28 3.85 52.59 29.05
N SER A 29 3.34 52.08 30.17
CA SER A 29 2.07 52.25 30.87
C SER A 29 1.08 53.38 30.44
N THR A 30 -0.20 53.04 30.56
CA THR A 30 -1.30 53.64 31.37
C THR A 30 -2.62 53.08 30.85
N GLY A 31 -3.44 52.49 31.52
CA GLY A 31 -4.27 52.64 32.68
C GLY A 31 -5.48 53.51 32.51
N SER A 32 -6.71 52.95 32.47
CA SER A 32 -7.85 53.55 33.19
C SER A 32 -9.07 52.60 33.18
N ASP A 33 -9.55 52.43 34.41
CA ASP A 33 -10.84 51.82 34.81
C ASP A 33 -12.05 52.51 34.22
N ALA A 34 -13.14 51.75 34.07
CA ALA A 34 -14.49 52.18 34.46
C ALA A 34 -15.42 50.95 34.60
N ALA A 35 -16.01 50.85 35.78
CA ALA A 35 -16.88 49.80 36.24
C ALA A 35 -18.36 50.01 35.92
N ALA A 36 -19.10 48.89 36.00
CA ALA A 36 -20.48 48.69 36.47
C ALA A 36 -21.63 49.04 35.52
N ASP A 37 -22.43 48.10 35.16
CA ASP A 37 -23.76 47.97 35.79
C ASP A 37 -24.36 46.58 35.63
N ALA A 38 -25.10 46.11 36.65
CA ALA A 38 -25.73 44.83 36.81
C ALA A 38 -27.09 44.80 36.09
N GLY A 39 -27.40 43.64 35.49
CA GLY A 39 -28.72 43.31 35.01
C GLY A 39 -28.97 41.79 35.10
N GLU A 40 -29.54 41.33 36.22
CA GLU A 40 -30.09 39.99 36.37
C GLU A 40 -31.13 39.71 35.30
N ASN A 41 -30.99 38.59 34.57
CA ASN A 41 -32.14 37.95 33.98
C ASN A 41 -31.94 36.44 34.09
N VAL A 42 -32.74 35.83 34.93
CA VAL A 42 -32.82 34.39 35.16
C VAL A 42 -33.54 33.75 33.97
N ALA A 43 -32.87 32.96 33.17
CA ALA A 43 -33.49 32.02 32.25
C ALA A 43 -32.94 30.63 32.49
N ALA A 44 -33.88 29.70 32.57
CA ALA A 44 -33.73 28.31 32.95
C ALA A 44 -32.62 27.56 32.21
N GLY A 45 -31.81 26.86 32.98
CA GLY A 45 -30.76 26.00 32.46
C GLY A 45 -31.33 24.79 31.73
N THR A 46 -30.92 24.64 30.53
CA THR A 46 -30.67 23.33 29.94
C THR A 46 -29.20 23.00 30.28
N GLU A 47 -28.99 21.93 31.01
CA GLU A 47 -27.66 21.38 31.23
C GLU A 47 -27.12 20.90 29.87
N GLU A 48 -26.44 21.77 29.14
CA GLU A 48 -25.46 21.34 28.14
C GLU A 48 -24.25 20.84 28.91
N GLY A 49 -23.97 19.55 28.77
CA GLY A 49 -22.78 18.93 29.30
C GLY A 49 -21.56 19.61 28.64
N SER A 50 -20.89 20.48 29.39
CA SER A 50 -19.54 20.94 29.05
C SER A 50 -18.56 19.83 29.41
N GLY A 51 -18.57 18.74 28.64
CA GLY A 51 -17.45 17.83 28.56
C GLY A 51 -16.29 18.55 27.89
N GLU A 52 -15.11 18.50 28.50
CA GLU A 52 -13.87 18.98 27.88
C GLU A 52 -13.72 18.24 26.55
N ALA A 53 -13.43 18.94 25.44
CA ALA A 53 -13.27 18.32 24.13
C ALA A 53 -12.08 17.37 24.15
N THR A 54 -12.23 16.20 23.52
CA THR A 54 -11.16 15.23 23.40
C THR A 54 -10.41 15.46 22.08
N ASP A 55 -9.14 15.78 22.17
CA ASP A 55 -8.26 15.99 21.00
C ASP A 55 -7.55 14.68 20.65
N ILE A 56 -7.73 14.20 19.41
CA ILE A 56 -7.03 13.03 18.86
C ILE A 56 -6.26 13.40 17.60
N THR A 57 -5.22 12.63 17.30
CA THR A 57 -4.35 12.79 16.13
C THR A 57 -4.45 11.58 15.22
N LEU A 58 -4.65 11.82 13.93
CA LEU A 58 -4.58 10.81 12.87
C LEU A 58 -3.31 11.03 12.05
N TRP A 59 -2.45 10.01 11.97
CA TRP A 59 -1.41 9.97 10.95
C TRP A 59 -1.84 9.05 9.81
N THR A 60 -1.69 9.50 8.57
CA THR A 60 -2.13 8.74 7.41
C THR A 60 -1.01 8.60 6.37
N TYR A 61 -0.75 7.36 5.96
CA TYR A 61 -0.03 7.08 4.73
C TYR A 61 -0.92 7.38 3.51
N PRO A 62 -0.35 7.54 2.30
CA PRO A 62 -1.10 7.95 1.12
C PRO A 62 -1.94 6.79 0.54
N VAL A 63 -3.03 6.45 1.22
CA VAL A 63 -4.02 5.47 0.79
C VAL A 63 -5.11 6.19 -0.02
N GLY A 64 -4.95 6.20 -1.34
CA GLY A 64 -5.85 6.94 -2.22
C GLY A 64 -6.01 8.40 -1.80
N LYS A 65 -7.25 8.89 -1.73
CA LYS A 65 -7.53 10.27 -1.32
C LYS A 65 -7.37 10.55 0.17
N PHE A 66 -7.01 9.56 0.99
CA PHE A 66 -6.54 9.84 2.35
C PHE A 66 -5.19 10.59 2.38
N ALA A 67 -4.52 10.74 1.23
CA ALA A 67 -3.40 11.67 1.05
C ALA A 67 -3.86 13.13 0.77
N ASP A 68 -5.14 13.36 0.52
CA ASP A 68 -5.69 14.66 0.15
C ASP A 68 -6.39 15.33 1.34
N ALA A 69 -5.84 16.47 1.75
CA ALA A 69 -6.33 17.20 2.92
C ALA A 69 -7.79 17.69 2.77
N GLU A 70 -8.25 18.03 1.56
CA GLU A 70 -9.64 18.46 1.34
C GLU A 70 -10.60 17.30 1.63
N THR A 71 -10.29 16.11 1.10
CA THR A 71 -11.09 14.89 1.32
C THR A 71 -11.14 14.50 2.79
N VAL A 72 -9.98 14.43 3.46
CA VAL A 72 -9.92 14.01 4.87
C VAL A 72 -10.60 15.01 5.79
N ASN A 73 -10.42 16.33 5.56
CA ASN A 73 -11.14 17.36 6.30
C ASN A 73 -12.65 17.28 6.09
N GLY A 74 -13.12 16.88 4.90
CA GLY A 74 -14.53 16.60 4.63
C GLY A 74 -15.07 15.46 5.50
N PHE A 75 -14.32 14.37 5.65
CA PHE A 75 -14.69 13.25 6.53
C PHE A 75 -14.71 13.66 8.00
N ILE A 76 -13.72 14.44 8.45
CA ILE A 76 -13.66 14.97 9.82
C ILE A 76 -14.85 15.90 10.07
N ALA A 77 -15.21 16.76 9.11
CA ALA A 77 -16.39 17.63 9.26
C ALA A 77 -17.68 16.82 9.44
N SER A 78 -17.87 15.76 8.62
CA SER A 78 -19.00 14.84 8.76
C SER A 78 -18.97 14.07 10.09
N PHE A 79 -17.79 13.67 10.56
CA PHE A 79 -17.61 13.05 11.87
C PHE A 79 -18.00 13.99 13.01
N ASN A 80 -17.59 15.26 12.94
CA ASN A 80 -17.88 16.27 13.96
C ASN A 80 -19.35 16.66 14.02
N GLU A 81 -20.15 16.43 12.96
CA GLU A 81 -21.61 16.55 13.04
C GLU A 81 -22.23 15.54 14.00
N LYS A 82 -21.62 14.34 14.10
CA LYS A 82 -22.07 13.25 14.98
C LYS A 82 -21.41 13.29 16.36
N TYR A 83 -20.15 13.71 16.42
CA TYR A 83 -19.30 13.73 17.63
C TYR A 83 -18.62 15.11 17.80
N PRO A 84 -19.39 16.17 18.12
CA PRO A 84 -18.87 17.54 18.19
C PRO A 84 -17.87 17.75 19.35
N GLU A 85 -17.80 16.82 20.29
CA GLU A 85 -16.86 16.86 21.42
C GLU A 85 -15.49 16.26 21.08
N ILE A 86 -15.28 15.72 19.87
CA ILE A 86 -14.02 15.13 19.48
C ILE A 86 -13.38 15.96 18.38
N ASN A 87 -12.17 16.47 18.61
CA ASN A 87 -11.38 17.17 17.61
C ASN A 87 -10.36 16.20 16.99
N VAL A 88 -10.29 16.15 15.66
CA VAL A 88 -9.31 15.31 14.95
C VAL A 88 -8.34 16.20 14.20
N SER A 89 -7.05 16.07 14.48
CA SER A 89 -5.97 16.68 13.71
C SER A 89 -5.25 15.63 12.86
N VAL A 90 -4.75 16.01 11.68
CA VAL A 90 -4.17 15.05 10.71
C VAL A 90 -2.75 15.43 10.38
N GLU A 91 -1.87 14.42 10.31
CA GLU A 91 -0.53 14.50 9.73
C GLU A 91 -0.39 13.50 8.59
N TYR A 92 0.20 13.95 7.48
CA TYR A 92 0.35 13.16 6.27
C TYR A 92 1.76 12.62 6.16
N LEU A 93 1.88 11.30 6.10
CA LEU A 93 3.14 10.58 5.95
C LEU A 93 3.40 10.28 4.47
N ASP A 94 4.64 9.92 4.15
CA ASP A 94 5.03 9.33 2.88
C ASP A 94 5.74 7.99 3.10
N TYR A 95 5.80 7.15 2.06
CA TYR A 95 6.44 5.82 2.16
C TYR A 95 7.98 5.87 2.16
N THR A 96 8.59 7.04 2.00
CA THR A 96 10.07 7.19 2.01
C THR A 96 10.59 7.43 3.42
N SER A 97 9.92 8.29 4.18
CA SER A 97 10.36 8.78 5.50
C SER A 97 9.39 8.46 6.64
N GLY A 98 8.18 8.01 6.33
CA GLY A 98 7.12 7.80 7.32
C GLY A 98 7.50 6.78 8.38
N ASP A 99 8.14 5.68 8.01
CA ASP A 99 8.56 4.65 8.97
C ASP A 99 9.59 5.18 9.99
N ASP A 100 10.50 6.05 9.54
CA ASP A 100 11.48 6.71 10.41
C ASP A 100 10.77 7.71 11.34
N GLN A 101 9.78 8.45 10.85
CA GLN A 101 8.98 9.39 11.63
C GLN A 101 8.18 8.67 12.73
N VAL A 102 7.50 7.57 12.39
CA VAL A 102 6.75 6.75 13.37
C VAL A 102 7.71 6.14 14.40
N THR A 103 8.85 5.61 13.96
CA THR A 103 9.85 5.06 14.88
C THR A 103 10.36 6.12 15.87
N ALA A 104 10.69 7.32 15.39
CA ALA A 104 11.11 8.42 16.24
C ALA A 104 10.01 8.86 17.22
N ALA A 105 8.75 8.87 16.80
CA ALA A 105 7.61 9.18 17.66
C ALA A 105 7.40 8.12 18.76
N ILE A 106 7.57 6.84 18.44
CA ILE A 106 7.51 5.74 19.41
C ILE A 106 8.61 5.91 20.47
N GLU A 107 9.84 6.20 20.04
CA GLU A 107 10.97 6.41 20.95
C GLU A 107 10.80 7.64 21.85
N ALA A 108 10.20 8.71 21.30
CA ALA A 108 9.93 9.94 22.03
C ALA A 108 8.66 9.89 22.91
N GLY A 109 7.81 8.87 22.76
CA GLY A 109 6.52 8.80 23.44
C GLY A 109 5.51 9.85 22.92
N THR A 110 5.58 10.19 21.65
CA THR A 110 4.75 11.19 20.96
C THR A 110 4.02 10.60 19.74
N THR A 111 3.65 9.33 19.83
CA THR A 111 2.89 8.65 18.78
C THR A 111 1.55 9.33 18.54
N PRO A 112 1.00 9.25 17.31
CA PRO A 112 -0.39 9.64 17.06
C PRO A 112 -1.35 8.75 17.87
N ASP A 113 -2.60 9.16 17.99
CA ASP A 113 -3.64 8.32 18.55
C ASP A 113 -4.07 7.24 17.54
N ILE A 114 -4.28 7.63 16.27
CA ILE A 114 -4.70 6.75 15.16
C ILE A 114 -3.66 6.79 14.05
N ILE A 115 -3.43 5.65 13.43
CA ILE A 115 -2.64 5.58 12.19
C ILE A 115 -3.37 4.73 11.14
N LEU A 116 -3.36 5.20 9.89
CA LEU A 116 -3.86 4.48 8.72
C LEU A 116 -2.69 3.85 7.96
N GLU A 117 -2.64 2.53 7.92
CA GLU A 117 -1.65 1.72 7.19
C GLU A 117 -2.12 0.25 7.05
N GLY A 118 -1.21 -0.61 6.60
CA GLY A 118 -1.46 -2.04 6.41
C GLY A 118 -0.95 -2.93 7.53
N PRO A 119 -1.34 -4.22 7.49
CA PRO A 119 -1.06 -5.19 8.55
C PRO A 119 0.43 -5.42 8.79
N GLU A 120 1.27 -5.28 7.77
CA GLU A 120 2.72 -5.45 7.87
C GLU A 120 3.37 -4.47 8.85
N ARG A 121 2.74 -3.30 9.06
CA ARG A 121 3.18 -2.31 10.06
C ARG A 121 2.35 -2.38 11.33
N LEU A 122 1.02 -2.39 11.19
CA LEU A 122 0.10 -2.35 12.33
C LEU A 122 0.19 -3.62 13.18
N VAL A 123 0.19 -4.79 12.53
CA VAL A 123 0.18 -6.09 13.21
C VAL A 123 1.59 -6.58 13.48
N SER A 124 2.38 -6.80 12.41
CA SER A 124 3.66 -7.51 12.51
C SER A 124 4.81 -6.67 13.03
N ASN A 125 4.70 -5.34 13.01
CA ASN A 125 5.74 -4.45 13.52
C ASN A 125 5.33 -3.79 14.84
N TRP A 126 4.38 -2.87 14.83
CA TRP A 126 4.04 -2.08 16.01
C TRP A 126 3.18 -2.86 17.02
N GLY A 127 2.24 -3.68 16.53
CA GLY A 127 1.44 -4.59 17.35
C GLY A 127 2.30 -5.65 18.04
N ALA A 128 3.15 -6.34 17.26
CA ALA A 128 4.08 -7.34 17.80
C ALA A 128 5.05 -6.78 18.86
N LYS A 129 5.36 -5.47 18.79
CA LYS A 129 6.19 -4.76 19.80
C LYS A 129 5.37 -4.22 20.97
N GLY A 130 4.09 -4.54 21.07
CA GLY A 130 3.20 -4.10 22.15
C GLY A 130 2.99 -2.60 22.19
N LYS A 131 2.96 -1.93 21.02
CA LYS A 131 2.73 -0.49 20.90
C LYS A 131 1.29 -0.12 20.56
N MET A 132 0.49 -1.12 20.18
CA MET A 132 -0.87 -0.92 19.66
C MET A 132 -1.91 -1.43 20.65
N VAL A 133 -3.08 -0.83 20.60
CA VAL A 133 -4.27 -1.24 21.36
C VAL A 133 -4.88 -2.49 20.72
N ASP A 134 -5.34 -3.43 21.54
CA ASP A 134 -6.22 -4.52 21.09
C ASP A 134 -7.58 -3.96 20.66
N LEU A 135 -7.96 -4.20 19.41
CA LEU A 135 -9.19 -3.73 18.79
C LEU A 135 -10.30 -4.79 18.76
N ALA A 136 -10.18 -5.87 19.54
CA ALA A 136 -11.15 -6.97 19.54
C ALA A 136 -12.61 -6.53 19.77
N ASP A 137 -12.83 -5.41 20.44
CA ASP A 137 -14.16 -4.83 20.67
C ASP A 137 -14.78 -4.16 19.44
N LEU A 138 -14.00 -3.80 18.43
CA LEU A 138 -14.48 -3.37 17.11
C LEU A 138 -14.86 -4.56 16.21
N TRP A 139 -14.28 -5.74 16.46
CA TRP A 139 -14.51 -6.97 15.72
C TRP A 139 -15.68 -7.77 16.34
N ASP A 140 -16.85 -7.19 16.32
CA ASP A 140 -18.07 -7.90 16.75
C ASP A 140 -18.46 -9.03 15.76
N GLU A 141 -19.50 -9.80 16.09
CA GLU A 141 -19.94 -10.93 15.25
C GLU A 141 -20.40 -10.47 13.86
N GLU A 142 -20.97 -9.27 13.73
CA GLU A 142 -21.43 -8.72 12.45
C GLU A 142 -20.25 -8.29 11.59
N ALA A 143 -19.31 -7.51 12.14
CA ALA A 143 -18.09 -7.09 11.45
C ALA A 143 -17.26 -8.29 10.98
N LEU A 144 -17.05 -9.26 11.88
CA LEU A 144 -16.28 -10.47 11.57
C LEU A 144 -16.95 -11.27 10.44
N ALA A 145 -18.28 -11.50 10.51
CA ALA A 145 -18.98 -12.25 9.48
C ALA A 145 -18.98 -11.54 8.12
N ASP A 146 -19.14 -10.21 8.10
CA ASP A 146 -19.21 -9.41 6.90
C ASP A 146 -17.84 -9.33 6.19
N ILE A 147 -16.76 -9.15 6.94
CA ILE A 147 -15.38 -9.12 6.41
C ILE A 147 -14.95 -10.52 5.97
N SER A 148 -15.21 -11.56 6.76
CA SER A 148 -14.94 -12.96 6.38
C SER A 148 -15.65 -13.37 5.09
N ALA A 149 -16.88 -12.86 4.87
CA ALA A 149 -17.61 -13.14 3.64
C ALA A 149 -16.93 -12.55 2.39
N THR A 150 -16.11 -11.52 2.55
CA THR A 150 -15.26 -10.99 1.48
C THR A 150 -13.98 -11.81 1.35
N SER A 151 -13.22 -11.98 2.44
CA SER A 151 -11.98 -12.77 2.47
C SER A 151 -11.54 -13.09 3.89
N GLU A 152 -11.36 -14.37 4.19
CA GLU A 152 -10.72 -14.83 5.44
C GLU A 152 -9.27 -14.36 5.56
N ALA A 153 -8.56 -14.17 4.44
CA ALA A 153 -7.19 -13.65 4.43
C ALA A 153 -7.12 -12.24 5.03
N VAL A 154 -8.14 -11.39 4.81
CA VAL A 154 -8.22 -10.06 5.43
C VAL A 154 -8.32 -10.17 6.95
N VAL A 155 -9.22 -11.03 7.46
CA VAL A 155 -9.37 -11.25 8.92
C VAL A 155 -8.07 -11.76 9.53
N ASN A 156 -7.41 -12.71 8.86
CA ASN A 156 -6.17 -13.29 9.36
C ASN A 156 -5.01 -12.28 9.34
N ALA A 157 -4.94 -11.41 8.34
CA ALA A 157 -3.91 -10.38 8.26
C ALA A 157 -4.03 -9.32 9.37
N CYS A 158 -5.23 -9.04 9.88
CA CYS A 158 -5.47 -7.98 10.88
C CYS A 158 -5.17 -8.41 12.33
N LYS A 159 -4.81 -9.68 12.56
CA LYS A 159 -4.52 -10.19 13.92
C LYS A 159 -3.12 -10.80 14.01
N SER A 160 -2.56 -10.74 15.23
CA SER A 160 -1.30 -11.40 15.55
C SER A 160 -1.46 -12.94 15.58
N PRO A 161 -0.35 -13.72 15.59
CA PRO A 161 -0.41 -15.18 15.79
C PRO A 161 -1.12 -15.61 17.08
N GLU A 162 -1.12 -14.75 18.11
CA GLU A 162 -1.82 -14.96 19.38
C GLU A 162 -3.31 -14.63 19.30
N GLY A 163 -3.79 -14.11 18.16
CA GLY A 163 -5.19 -13.79 17.91
C GLY A 163 -5.60 -12.40 18.38
N VAL A 164 -4.66 -11.49 18.68
CA VAL A 164 -4.94 -10.10 19.04
C VAL A 164 -5.12 -9.25 17.79
N PHE A 165 -6.21 -8.52 17.68
CA PHE A 165 -6.49 -7.64 16.56
C PHE A 165 -5.83 -6.27 16.74
N TYR A 166 -4.90 -5.90 15.87
CA TYR A 166 -4.22 -4.61 15.90
C TYR A 166 -4.61 -3.70 14.73
N GLU A 167 -5.38 -4.21 13.80
CA GLU A 167 -5.90 -3.44 12.67
C GLU A 167 -7.41 -3.64 12.54
N TYR A 168 -8.10 -2.53 12.20
CA TYR A 168 -9.48 -2.56 11.74
C TYR A 168 -9.50 -2.13 10.28
N PRO A 169 -9.69 -3.08 9.34
CA PRO A 169 -9.51 -2.83 7.92
C PRO A 169 -10.71 -2.11 7.32
N PHE A 170 -10.49 -1.33 6.27
CA PHE A 170 -11.59 -0.68 5.57
C PHE A 170 -11.55 -0.82 4.04
N CYS A 171 -10.36 -0.99 3.44
CA CYS A 171 -10.25 -1.21 2.02
C CYS A 171 -9.13 -2.19 1.67
N MET A 172 -9.23 -2.78 0.47
CA MET A 172 -8.24 -3.69 -0.07
C MET A 172 -8.13 -3.56 -1.59
N THR A 173 -7.06 -4.08 -2.16
CA THR A 173 -6.90 -4.24 -3.60
C THR A 173 -6.07 -5.48 -3.91
N THR A 174 -6.14 -5.98 -5.15
CA THR A 174 -5.16 -6.92 -5.70
C THR A 174 -4.26 -6.21 -6.70
N HIS A 175 -3.04 -6.70 -6.84
CA HIS A 175 -2.14 -6.34 -7.92
C HIS A 175 -2.31 -7.33 -9.07
N THR A 176 -2.42 -6.80 -10.27
CA THR A 176 -2.55 -7.56 -11.51
C THR A 176 -1.41 -7.20 -12.45
N MET A 177 -1.35 -7.88 -13.57
CA MET A 177 -0.65 -7.40 -14.75
C MET A 177 -1.60 -6.55 -15.61
N ALA A 178 -1.03 -5.80 -16.54
CA ALA A 178 -1.77 -5.26 -17.68
C ALA A 178 -1.01 -5.53 -18.98
N ILE A 179 -1.77 -5.72 -20.05
CA ILE A 179 -1.22 -5.87 -21.40
C ILE A 179 -1.68 -4.71 -22.29
N ASN A 180 -0.89 -4.39 -23.30
CA ASN A 180 -1.29 -3.54 -24.40
C ASN A 180 -2.15 -4.38 -25.37
N TYR A 181 -3.47 -4.16 -25.32
CA TYR A 181 -4.44 -4.97 -26.07
C TYR A 181 -4.12 -5.03 -27.57
N GLU A 182 -3.80 -3.90 -28.18
CA GLU A 182 -3.56 -3.80 -29.63
C GLU A 182 -2.28 -4.54 -30.05
N LEU A 183 -1.25 -4.57 -29.21
CA LEU A 183 -0.05 -5.35 -29.49
C LEU A 183 -0.33 -6.85 -29.40
N PHE A 184 -1.10 -7.28 -28.40
CA PHE A 184 -1.50 -8.68 -28.25
C PHE A 184 -2.43 -9.13 -29.36
N GLU A 185 -3.39 -8.28 -29.77
CA GLU A 185 -4.28 -8.57 -30.91
C GLU A 185 -3.47 -8.72 -32.21
N LYS A 186 -2.56 -7.78 -32.49
CA LYS A 186 -1.69 -7.83 -33.68
C LYS A 186 -0.80 -9.07 -33.71
N ALA A 187 -0.35 -9.54 -32.54
CA ALA A 187 0.50 -10.72 -32.42
C ALA A 187 -0.31 -12.04 -32.38
N ASP A 188 -1.64 -11.99 -32.46
CA ASP A 188 -2.55 -13.13 -32.24
C ASP A 188 -2.32 -13.80 -30.86
N ALA A 189 -1.91 -13.00 -29.87
CA ALA A 189 -1.55 -13.49 -28.54
C ALA A 189 -2.74 -13.49 -27.55
N LEU A 190 -3.84 -12.79 -27.87
CA LEU A 190 -5.05 -12.77 -27.03
C LEU A 190 -5.67 -14.17 -26.86
N GLN A 191 -5.47 -15.08 -27.82
CA GLN A 191 -5.97 -16.46 -27.75
C GLN A 191 -5.39 -17.28 -26.59
N TYR A 192 -4.30 -16.82 -25.97
CA TYR A 192 -3.64 -17.48 -24.83
C TYR A 192 -4.17 -17.02 -23.48
N ILE A 193 -5.06 -16.01 -23.46
CA ILE A 193 -5.71 -15.47 -22.28
C ILE A 193 -7.15 -16.04 -22.23
N ASN A 194 -7.56 -16.56 -21.07
CA ASN A 194 -8.91 -17.06 -20.85
C ASN A 194 -9.92 -15.90 -20.76
N GLU A 195 -11.21 -16.22 -20.88
CA GLU A 195 -12.30 -15.24 -20.79
C GLU A 195 -12.35 -14.53 -19.43
N ASP A 196 -11.94 -15.23 -18.36
CA ASP A 196 -11.83 -14.69 -17.00
C ASP A 196 -10.52 -13.94 -16.74
N ARG A 197 -9.74 -13.65 -17.78
CA ARG A 197 -8.47 -12.92 -17.75
C ARG A 197 -7.34 -13.67 -17.01
N THR A 198 -7.46 -14.98 -16.87
CA THR A 198 -6.38 -15.85 -16.38
C THR A 198 -5.63 -16.49 -17.55
N TRP A 199 -4.47 -17.04 -17.28
CA TRP A 199 -3.68 -17.83 -18.21
C TRP A 199 -2.73 -18.79 -17.48
N THR A 200 -2.32 -19.83 -18.17
CA THR A 200 -1.29 -20.72 -17.64
C THR A 200 0.11 -20.20 -17.96
N THR A 201 1.11 -20.65 -17.20
CA THR A 201 2.53 -20.37 -17.48
C THR A 201 2.91 -20.76 -18.91
N GLU A 202 2.44 -21.92 -19.40
CA GLU A 202 2.66 -22.35 -20.78
C GLU A 202 2.04 -21.41 -21.81
N ASN A 203 0.83 -20.90 -21.56
CA ASN A 203 0.15 -19.96 -22.45
C ASN A 203 0.82 -18.58 -22.41
N PHE A 204 1.33 -18.17 -21.26
CA PHE A 204 2.10 -16.94 -21.12
C PHE A 204 3.38 -16.99 -21.96
N GLU A 205 4.13 -18.08 -21.90
CA GLU A 205 5.33 -18.27 -22.72
C GLU A 205 5.01 -18.22 -24.23
N LYS A 206 3.90 -18.85 -24.65
CA LYS A 206 3.43 -18.76 -26.05
C LYS A 206 3.08 -17.31 -26.45
N ALA A 207 2.48 -16.55 -25.55
CA ALA A 207 2.18 -15.14 -25.77
C ALA A 207 3.45 -14.30 -25.91
N LEU A 208 4.45 -14.53 -25.05
CA LEU A 208 5.77 -13.88 -25.14
C LEU A 208 6.42 -14.17 -26.49
N GLN A 209 6.43 -15.43 -26.95
CA GLN A 209 6.98 -15.81 -28.22
C GLN A 209 6.22 -15.17 -29.39
N ALA A 210 4.89 -15.15 -29.36
CA ALA A 210 4.07 -14.52 -30.41
C ALA A 210 4.33 -13.01 -30.51
N LEU A 211 4.47 -12.32 -29.39
CA LEU A 211 4.82 -10.89 -29.34
C LEU A 211 6.20 -10.65 -29.97
N LYS A 212 7.20 -11.42 -29.58
CA LYS A 212 8.57 -11.34 -30.14
C LYS A 212 8.56 -11.58 -31.66
N ASP A 213 7.88 -12.61 -32.13
CA ASP A 213 7.77 -12.94 -33.55
C ASP A 213 7.01 -11.86 -34.35
N SER A 214 6.10 -11.11 -33.72
CA SER A 214 5.39 -9.98 -34.32
C SER A 214 6.25 -8.71 -34.42
N GLY A 215 7.46 -8.72 -33.83
CA GLY A 215 8.42 -7.61 -33.87
C GLY A 215 8.29 -6.66 -32.68
N VAL A 216 7.66 -7.08 -31.57
CA VAL A 216 7.72 -6.34 -30.28
C VAL A 216 9.14 -6.44 -29.74
N GLU A 217 9.78 -5.29 -29.52
CA GLU A 217 11.18 -5.24 -29.08
C GLU A 217 11.34 -5.65 -27.61
N THR A 218 10.41 -5.19 -26.76
CA THR A 218 10.40 -5.49 -25.32
C THR A 218 8.99 -5.86 -24.88
N THR A 219 8.80 -7.10 -24.47
CA THR A 219 7.48 -7.60 -24.06
C THR A 219 7.11 -7.10 -22.67
N GLY A 220 8.03 -7.21 -21.69
CA GLY A 220 7.91 -6.73 -20.32
C GLY A 220 9.29 -6.60 -19.68
N VAL A 221 9.36 -5.89 -18.57
CA VAL A 221 10.61 -5.66 -17.81
C VAL A 221 10.42 -6.10 -16.36
N VAL A 222 11.22 -7.07 -15.93
CA VAL A 222 11.35 -7.40 -14.51
C VAL A 222 12.19 -6.32 -13.85
N TYR A 223 11.58 -5.50 -13.01
CA TYR A 223 12.27 -4.45 -12.27
C TYR A 223 12.88 -5.01 -10.98
N CYS A 224 14.11 -4.61 -10.69
CA CYS A 224 14.92 -5.18 -9.61
C CYS A 224 15.43 -4.13 -8.63
N GLY A 225 14.86 -2.93 -8.60
CA GLY A 225 15.34 -1.83 -7.76
C GLY A 225 14.26 -1.17 -6.95
N GLY A 226 14.62 -0.72 -5.76
CA GLY A 226 13.85 0.21 -4.95
C GLY A 226 12.62 -0.34 -4.22
N GLN A 227 12.13 0.44 -3.29
CA GLN A 227 10.95 0.13 -2.47
C GLN A 227 9.65 0.53 -3.19
N GLY A 228 8.61 -0.25 -2.98
CA GLY A 228 7.29 -0.03 -3.57
C GLY A 228 7.05 -0.84 -4.86
N GLY A 229 5.88 -1.45 -4.96
CA GLY A 229 5.47 -2.22 -6.13
C GLY A 229 6.14 -3.57 -6.32
N ASP A 230 6.97 -4.02 -5.39
CA ASP A 230 7.63 -5.32 -5.42
C ASP A 230 6.66 -6.51 -5.45
N GLN A 231 5.40 -6.29 -5.07
CA GLN A 231 4.31 -7.26 -5.17
C GLN A 231 4.17 -7.84 -6.58
N GLY A 232 4.38 -7.03 -7.63
CA GLY A 232 4.27 -7.48 -9.02
C GLY A 232 5.32 -8.53 -9.38
N THR A 233 6.58 -8.28 -9.08
CA THR A 233 7.67 -9.24 -9.38
C THR A 233 7.61 -10.49 -8.50
N ARG A 234 7.13 -10.35 -7.25
CA ARG A 234 6.90 -11.50 -6.37
C ARG A 234 5.75 -12.35 -6.88
N ALA A 235 4.59 -11.74 -7.19
CA ALA A 235 3.44 -12.45 -7.73
C ALA A 235 3.78 -13.16 -9.05
N LEU A 236 4.58 -12.54 -9.92
CA LEU A 236 5.05 -13.17 -11.15
C LEU A 236 5.88 -14.42 -10.83
N ALA A 237 6.94 -14.31 -10.02
CA ALA A 237 7.83 -15.43 -9.73
C ALA A 237 7.12 -16.59 -9.01
N MET A 238 6.25 -16.26 -8.03
CA MET A 238 5.50 -17.23 -7.24
C MET A 238 4.51 -18.04 -8.09
N ASN A 239 3.70 -17.34 -8.88
CA ASN A 239 2.61 -17.99 -9.64
C ASN A 239 3.11 -18.92 -10.75
N LEU A 240 4.28 -18.65 -11.35
CA LEU A 240 4.77 -19.42 -12.49
C LEU A 240 4.75 -20.93 -12.26
N TYR A 241 5.01 -21.38 -11.04
CA TYR A 241 5.01 -22.80 -10.66
C TYR A 241 4.34 -23.06 -9.30
N ASN A 242 3.38 -22.20 -8.92
CA ASN A 242 2.61 -22.28 -7.68
C ASN A 242 3.53 -22.44 -6.44
N ALA A 243 4.54 -21.57 -6.36
CA ALA A 243 5.40 -21.48 -5.19
C ALA A 243 4.73 -20.67 -4.08
N GLU A 244 5.17 -20.90 -2.85
CA GLU A 244 4.74 -20.17 -1.66
C GLU A 244 5.92 -19.34 -1.14
N PHE A 245 5.66 -18.14 -0.63
CA PHE A 245 6.70 -17.32 0.02
C PHE A 245 7.01 -17.80 1.43
N THR A 246 6.00 -18.26 2.14
CA THR A 246 6.13 -18.77 3.52
C THR A 246 5.41 -20.10 3.69
N ASP A 247 5.63 -20.75 4.82
CA ASP A 247 4.72 -21.81 5.29
C ASP A 247 3.36 -21.21 5.68
N ALA A 248 2.34 -22.07 5.86
CA ALA A 248 0.97 -21.66 6.16
C ALA A 248 0.83 -20.92 7.51
N GLU A 249 1.78 -21.11 8.41
CA GLU A 249 1.84 -20.48 9.72
C GLU A 249 2.62 -19.15 9.70
N HIS A 250 3.17 -18.73 8.55
CA HIS A 250 4.02 -17.56 8.36
C HIS A 250 5.25 -17.52 9.29
N THR A 251 5.79 -18.69 9.60
CA THR A 251 6.94 -18.84 10.51
C THR A 251 8.26 -19.04 9.78
N SER A 252 8.20 -19.53 8.54
CA SER A 252 9.38 -19.86 7.73
C SER A 252 9.18 -19.46 6.29
N TRP A 253 10.18 -18.84 5.69
CA TRP A 253 10.22 -18.50 4.28
C TRP A 253 10.63 -19.71 3.44
N THR A 254 10.00 -19.88 2.27
CA THR A 254 10.06 -21.12 1.48
C THR A 254 10.36 -20.90 -0.01
N MET A 255 10.70 -19.68 -0.43
CA MET A 255 10.93 -19.36 -1.85
C MET A 255 12.15 -20.10 -2.45
N ASN A 256 12.96 -20.77 -1.65
CA ASN A 256 14.03 -21.69 -2.10
C ASN A 256 13.53 -23.14 -2.33
N SER A 257 12.23 -23.38 -2.27
CA SER A 257 11.62 -24.66 -2.66
C SER A 257 11.83 -24.94 -4.15
N GLU A 258 11.61 -26.20 -4.56
CA GLU A 258 11.71 -26.61 -5.97
C GLU A 258 10.84 -25.71 -6.88
N ALA A 259 9.62 -25.40 -6.46
CA ALA A 259 8.69 -24.53 -7.20
C ALA A 259 9.19 -23.09 -7.27
N GLY A 260 9.67 -22.52 -6.15
CA GLY A 260 10.20 -21.16 -6.12
C GLY A 260 11.45 -20.99 -6.97
N VAL A 261 12.40 -21.89 -6.83
CA VAL A 261 13.63 -21.89 -7.66
C VAL A 261 13.30 -22.07 -9.14
N LYS A 262 12.34 -22.93 -9.48
CA LYS A 262 11.89 -23.11 -10.86
C LYS A 262 11.27 -21.84 -11.44
N GLY A 263 10.46 -21.11 -10.65
CA GLY A 263 9.88 -19.81 -11.07
C GLY A 263 10.95 -18.75 -11.32
N LEU A 264 11.90 -18.61 -10.40
CA LEU A 264 13.02 -17.69 -10.53
C LEU A 264 13.91 -18.04 -11.73
N GLN A 265 14.22 -19.33 -11.93
CA GLN A 265 15.01 -19.81 -13.07
C GLN A 265 14.30 -19.51 -14.40
N GLN A 266 12.98 -19.69 -14.45
CA GLN A 266 12.21 -19.40 -15.68
C GLN A 266 12.31 -17.93 -16.08
N LEU A 267 12.31 -17.00 -15.13
CA LEU A 267 12.50 -15.58 -15.42
C LEU A 267 13.89 -15.32 -16.02
N VAL A 268 14.92 -15.95 -15.48
CA VAL A 268 16.29 -15.85 -16.01
C VAL A 268 16.37 -16.46 -17.42
N ASP A 269 15.76 -17.61 -17.64
CA ASP A 269 15.76 -18.30 -18.93
C ASP A 269 15.05 -17.45 -20.01
N TRP A 270 13.87 -16.94 -19.73
CA TRP A 270 13.16 -16.04 -20.65
C TRP A 270 13.94 -14.75 -20.95
N SER A 271 14.66 -14.24 -19.96
CA SER A 271 15.53 -13.08 -20.17
C SER A 271 16.70 -13.41 -21.11
N ASN A 272 17.36 -14.56 -20.91
CA ASN A 272 18.45 -15.04 -21.77
C ASN A 272 17.98 -15.34 -23.20
N GLU A 273 16.74 -15.79 -23.36
CA GLU A 273 16.09 -16.02 -24.64
C GLU A 273 15.59 -14.72 -25.29
N GLY A 274 15.59 -13.60 -24.56
CA GLY A 274 15.06 -12.32 -25.00
C GLY A 274 13.53 -12.32 -25.18
N LEU A 275 12.83 -13.10 -24.36
CA LEU A 275 11.36 -13.12 -24.26
C LEU A 275 10.85 -12.08 -23.28
N ILE A 276 11.59 -11.80 -22.22
CA ILE A 276 11.38 -10.67 -21.30
C ILE A 276 12.71 -9.94 -21.12
N SER A 277 12.66 -8.76 -20.55
CA SER A 277 13.87 -8.02 -20.15
C SER A 277 13.90 -7.87 -18.62
N TYR A 278 15.07 -7.49 -18.09
CA TYR A 278 15.17 -7.04 -16.70
C TYR A 278 15.92 -5.71 -16.64
N ASP A 279 15.69 -4.95 -15.58
CA ASP A 279 16.47 -3.76 -15.27
C ASP A 279 16.80 -3.73 -13.78
N ALA A 280 18.11 -3.83 -13.49
CA ALA A 280 18.62 -3.91 -12.12
C ALA A 280 18.41 -2.62 -11.30
N GLY A 281 18.24 -1.48 -11.96
CA GLY A 281 18.03 -0.17 -11.34
C GLY A 281 16.60 0.33 -11.38
N ALA A 282 15.74 -0.26 -12.23
CA ALA A 282 14.37 0.19 -12.38
C ALA A 282 13.52 -0.17 -11.16
N GLN A 283 12.68 0.76 -10.79
CA GLN A 283 11.62 0.59 -9.79
C GLN A 283 10.26 0.32 -10.48
N ALA A 284 9.25 -0.06 -9.73
CA ALA A 284 7.91 -0.25 -10.25
C ALA A 284 7.36 1.00 -10.96
N ALA A 285 7.66 2.21 -10.46
CA ALA A 285 7.25 3.46 -11.09
C ALA A 285 7.88 3.66 -12.48
N ASP A 286 9.12 3.21 -12.67
CA ASP A 286 9.81 3.28 -13.97
C ASP A 286 9.18 2.30 -14.97
N GLU A 287 8.89 1.07 -14.53
CA GLU A 287 8.20 0.05 -15.33
C GLU A 287 6.81 0.51 -15.75
N LEU A 288 6.02 1.05 -14.82
CA LEU A 288 4.70 1.64 -15.10
C LEU A 288 4.80 2.75 -16.16
N GLN A 289 5.82 3.61 -16.07
CA GLN A 289 6.02 4.68 -17.06
C GLN A 289 6.42 4.13 -18.43
N LEU A 290 7.23 3.07 -18.49
CA LEU A 290 7.56 2.38 -19.75
C LEU A 290 6.32 1.78 -20.40
N PHE A 291 5.44 1.17 -19.60
CA PHE A 291 4.16 0.63 -20.07
C PHE A 291 3.24 1.75 -20.57
N ALA A 292 3.02 2.79 -19.76
CA ALA A 292 2.14 3.90 -20.11
C ALA A 292 2.56 4.61 -21.42
N ASN A 293 3.86 4.67 -21.69
CA ASN A 293 4.42 5.21 -22.94
C ASN A 293 4.36 4.23 -24.13
N GLY A 294 3.90 2.99 -23.91
CA GLY A 294 3.87 1.95 -24.94
C GLY A 294 5.26 1.41 -25.33
N THR A 295 6.29 1.61 -24.50
CA THR A 295 7.63 1.09 -24.72
C THR A 295 7.69 -0.42 -24.51
N ILE A 296 6.91 -0.95 -23.58
CA ILE A 296 6.77 -2.37 -23.27
C ILE A 296 5.33 -2.82 -23.51
N ALA A 297 5.14 -4.09 -23.86
CA ALA A 297 3.85 -4.64 -24.21
C ALA A 297 3.00 -5.04 -22.98
N MET A 298 3.60 -5.20 -21.82
CA MET A 298 2.92 -5.56 -20.58
C MET A 298 3.58 -4.95 -19.36
N SER A 299 2.79 -4.68 -18.33
CA SER A 299 3.24 -4.27 -17.00
C SER A 299 3.03 -5.41 -15.99
N PHE A 300 4.01 -5.59 -15.10
CA PHE A 300 3.93 -6.50 -13.95
C PHE A 300 3.50 -5.78 -12.66
N CYS A 301 3.17 -4.49 -12.72
CA CYS A 301 2.76 -3.68 -11.59
C CYS A 301 1.51 -2.86 -11.93
N TRP A 302 0.34 -3.49 -12.01
CA TRP A 302 -0.89 -2.82 -12.38
C TRP A 302 -2.00 -3.04 -11.35
N ASN A 303 -2.84 -2.04 -11.19
CA ASN A 303 -4.07 -2.10 -10.38
C ASN A 303 -5.05 -0.99 -10.80
N ALA A 304 -6.22 -0.94 -10.18
CA ALA A 304 -7.24 0.06 -10.48
C ALA A 304 -6.76 1.51 -10.31
N SER A 305 -5.92 1.77 -9.31
CA SER A 305 -5.36 3.11 -9.05
C SER A 305 -4.34 3.51 -10.12
N ASN A 306 -3.45 2.59 -10.51
CA ASN A 306 -2.48 2.83 -11.58
C ASN A 306 -3.19 3.10 -12.91
N GLU A 307 -4.24 2.35 -13.23
CA GLU A 307 -5.02 2.58 -14.45
C GLU A 307 -5.64 3.98 -14.47
N ALA A 308 -6.22 4.42 -13.35
CA ALA A 308 -6.74 5.78 -13.25
C ALA A 308 -5.65 6.85 -13.38
N GLN A 309 -4.50 6.65 -12.73
CA GLN A 309 -3.37 7.57 -12.74
C GLN A 309 -2.79 7.75 -14.14
N TYR A 310 -2.65 6.66 -14.89
CA TYR A 310 -2.04 6.70 -16.23
C TYR A 310 -3.03 6.85 -17.37
N ALA A 311 -4.35 6.90 -17.11
CA ALA A 311 -5.41 6.97 -18.12
C ALA A 311 -5.21 8.07 -19.18
N SER A 312 -4.67 9.24 -18.80
CA SER A 312 -4.40 10.34 -19.73
C SER A 312 -3.09 10.22 -20.52
N GLN A 313 -2.24 9.25 -20.18
CA GLN A 313 -0.91 9.08 -20.78
C GLN A 313 -0.89 7.92 -21.79
N VAL A 314 -1.71 6.88 -21.57
CA VAL A 314 -1.76 5.72 -22.46
C VAL A 314 -2.47 6.06 -23.76
N ALA A 315 -1.85 5.65 -24.89
CA ALA A 315 -2.41 5.81 -26.24
C ALA A 315 -2.95 4.50 -26.82
N PHE A 316 -3.13 3.50 -25.98
CA PHE A 316 -3.62 2.15 -26.30
C PHE A 316 -4.62 1.71 -25.23
N THR A 317 -5.22 0.55 -25.37
CA THR A 317 -6.15 -0.02 -24.39
C THR A 317 -5.36 -0.88 -23.37
N PRO A 318 -5.15 -0.42 -22.13
CA PRO A 318 -4.68 -1.29 -21.06
C PRO A 318 -5.72 -2.38 -20.82
N TYR A 319 -5.28 -3.63 -20.76
CA TYR A 319 -6.15 -4.75 -20.50
C TYR A 319 -5.63 -5.52 -19.28
N PRO A 320 -6.27 -5.34 -18.10
CA PRO A 320 -5.85 -6.02 -16.89
C PRO A 320 -6.00 -7.54 -17.02
N VAL A 321 -4.99 -8.27 -16.57
CA VAL A 321 -4.96 -9.74 -16.56
C VAL A 321 -4.30 -10.23 -15.27
N ALA A 322 -4.65 -11.43 -14.82
CA ALA A 322 -3.98 -12.07 -13.69
C ALA A 322 -2.54 -12.44 -14.03
N PHE A 323 -1.72 -12.70 -13.01
CA PHE A 323 -0.40 -13.33 -13.22
C PHE A 323 -0.57 -14.74 -13.77
N PRO A 324 0.32 -15.18 -14.69
CA PRO A 324 0.28 -16.55 -15.20
C PRO A 324 0.58 -17.55 -14.08
N SER A 325 -0.16 -18.65 -14.02
CA SER A 325 0.07 -19.67 -13.03
C SER A 325 0.11 -21.07 -13.64
N GLU A 326 0.89 -21.99 -13.05
CA GLU A 326 0.98 -23.36 -13.57
C GLU A 326 -0.40 -24.05 -13.58
N SER A 327 -1.20 -23.81 -12.54
CA SER A 327 -2.55 -24.39 -12.40
C SER A 327 -3.61 -23.69 -13.27
N GLY A 328 -3.35 -22.47 -13.75
CA GLY A 328 -4.37 -21.58 -14.34
C GLY A 328 -5.23 -20.85 -13.29
N THR A 329 -5.02 -21.11 -12.00
CA THR A 329 -5.65 -20.39 -10.90
C THR A 329 -4.58 -19.53 -10.24
N PRO A 330 -4.59 -18.21 -10.43
CA PRO A 330 -3.56 -17.34 -9.88
C PRO A 330 -3.79 -17.09 -8.39
N GLU A 331 -2.70 -16.80 -7.70
CA GLU A 331 -2.70 -16.23 -6.37
C GLU A 331 -2.14 -14.81 -6.47
N LEU A 332 -3.00 -13.81 -6.23
CA LEU A 332 -2.62 -12.42 -6.42
C LEU A 332 -2.14 -11.82 -5.10
N ALA A 333 -1.01 -11.14 -5.15
CA ALA A 333 -0.62 -10.24 -4.09
C ALA A 333 -1.59 -9.05 -4.02
N GLY A 334 -1.76 -8.49 -2.84
CA GLY A 334 -2.65 -7.36 -2.63
C GLY A 334 -2.15 -6.41 -1.56
N GLY A 335 -2.96 -5.39 -1.29
CA GLY A 335 -2.85 -4.51 -0.15
C GLY A 335 -4.13 -4.55 0.65
N ILE A 336 -4.00 -4.53 1.96
CA ILE A 336 -5.07 -4.34 2.92
C ILE A 336 -4.69 -3.08 3.68
N TRP A 337 -5.63 -2.18 3.88
CA TRP A 337 -5.40 -0.96 4.66
C TRP A 337 -6.51 -0.78 5.66
N GLY A 338 -6.09 -0.40 6.84
CA GLY A 338 -6.97 -0.20 7.99
C GLY A 338 -6.39 0.77 8.98
N PHE A 339 -7.04 0.89 10.08
CA PHE A 339 -6.67 1.77 11.17
C PHE A 339 -6.15 0.96 12.36
N GLY A 340 -5.08 1.46 12.96
CA GLY A 340 -4.61 1.01 14.25
C GLY A 340 -4.59 2.17 15.26
N ILE A 341 -4.61 1.86 16.54
CA ILE A 341 -4.54 2.82 17.64
C ILE A 341 -3.25 2.56 18.42
N PHE A 342 -2.40 3.59 18.58
CA PHE A 342 -1.26 3.49 19.48
C PHE A 342 -1.72 3.54 20.94
N ASP A 343 -1.17 2.66 21.78
CA ASP A 343 -1.47 2.65 23.21
C ASP A 343 -0.69 3.78 23.92
N ASN A 344 -1.35 4.89 24.12
CA ASN A 344 -0.86 6.05 24.85
C ASN A 344 -1.30 6.06 26.33
N GLY A 345 -2.06 5.04 26.76
CA GLY A 345 -2.59 4.90 28.14
C GLY A 345 -3.75 5.84 28.47
N ASP A 346 -4.25 6.64 27.50
CA ASP A 346 -5.39 7.55 27.69
C ASP A 346 -6.70 6.89 27.17
N ALA A 347 -7.49 6.37 28.09
CA ALA A 347 -8.74 5.68 27.75
C ALA A 347 -9.75 6.56 27.00
N ALA A 348 -9.79 7.87 27.27
CA ALA A 348 -10.71 8.77 26.58
C ALA A 348 -10.30 8.99 25.12
N LYS A 349 -9.00 9.10 24.85
CA LYS A 349 -8.47 9.20 23.50
C LYS A 349 -8.65 7.89 22.73
N ILE A 350 -8.43 6.74 23.37
CA ILE A 350 -8.66 5.42 22.76
C ILE A 350 -10.13 5.26 22.37
N ASP A 351 -11.08 5.62 23.24
CA ASP A 351 -12.52 5.58 22.96
C ASP A 351 -12.91 6.55 21.82
N ALA A 352 -12.38 7.76 21.83
CA ALA A 352 -12.58 8.73 20.75
C ALA A 352 -12.01 8.23 19.40
N SER A 353 -10.84 7.58 19.42
CA SER A 353 -10.22 6.98 18.24
C SER A 353 -11.06 5.83 17.67
N LYS A 354 -11.61 4.97 18.51
CA LYS A 354 -12.52 3.89 18.09
C LYS A 354 -13.78 4.44 17.43
N LYS A 355 -14.40 5.49 18.00
CA LYS A 355 -15.54 6.17 17.39
C LYS A 355 -15.24 6.74 16.00
N PHE A 356 -14.04 7.27 15.81
CA PHE A 356 -13.60 7.75 14.50
C PHE A 356 -13.44 6.60 13.50
N ILE A 357 -12.82 5.49 13.92
CA ILE A 357 -12.64 4.30 13.09
C ILE A 357 -14.01 3.71 12.69
N GLU A 358 -14.91 3.50 13.66
CA GLU A 358 -16.28 3.02 13.39
C GLU A 358 -17.03 3.93 12.41
N PHE A 359 -16.88 5.26 12.56
CA PHE A 359 -17.52 6.20 11.64
C PHE A 359 -16.97 6.08 10.22
N ILE A 360 -15.66 5.96 10.05
CA ILE A 360 -15.04 5.83 8.72
C ILE A 360 -15.29 4.47 8.09
N CYS A 361 -15.34 3.39 8.91
CA CYS A 361 -15.38 2.02 8.40
C CYS A 361 -16.78 1.41 8.40
N ASP A 362 -17.65 1.75 9.38
CA ASP A 362 -18.88 1.01 9.66
C ASP A 362 -20.16 1.84 9.50
N ASP A 363 -20.04 3.18 9.48
CA ASP A 363 -21.21 4.00 9.25
C ASP A 363 -21.83 3.67 7.87
N PRO A 364 -23.12 3.34 7.77
CA PRO A 364 -23.72 2.84 6.53
C PRO A 364 -23.74 3.86 5.38
N VAL A 365 -23.49 5.13 5.68
CA VAL A 365 -23.39 6.21 4.68
C VAL A 365 -21.92 6.57 4.44
N GLN A 366 -21.17 6.83 5.51
CA GLN A 366 -19.78 7.25 5.42
C GLN A 366 -18.84 6.14 4.96
N GLY A 367 -19.03 4.90 5.43
CA GLY A 367 -18.16 3.78 5.10
C GLY A 367 -17.98 3.56 3.60
N PRO A 368 -19.06 3.38 2.81
CA PRO A 368 -18.95 3.27 1.34
C PRO A 368 -18.28 4.48 0.68
N ILE A 369 -18.54 5.71 1.17
CA ILE A 369 -17.91 6.94 0.66
C ILE A 369 -16.41 6.94 0.95
N SER A 370 -16.02 6.55 2.18
CA SER A 370 -14.62 6.46 2.59
C SER A 370 -13.86 5.47 1.71
N VAL A 371 -14.42 4.27 1.50
CA VAL A 371 -13.82 3.25 0.62
C VAL A 371 -13.70 3.76 -0.82
N ALA A 372 -14.78 4.29 -1.40
CA ALA A 372 -14.76 4.78 -2.77
C ALA A 372 -13.70 5.88 -3.00
N SER A 373 -13.42 6.70 -1.97
CA SER A 373 -12.39 7.73 -2.04
C SER A 373 -10.96 7.18 -2.16
N THR A 374 -10.73 5.92 -1.78
CA THR A 374 -9.41 5.29 -1.91
C THR A 374 -9.09 4.85 -3.34
N GLY A 375 -10.11 4.62 -4.16
CA GLY A 375 -9.95 3.96 -5.47
C GLY A 375 -9.69 2.45 -5.34
N PHE A 376 -9.97 1.86 -4.16
CA PHE A 376 -9.84 0.43 -3.85
C PHE A 376 -11.20 -0.20 -3.53
N PHE A 377 -11.21 -1.39 -3.00
CA PHE A 377 -12.41 -2.20 -2.81
C PHE A 377 -12.76 -2.36 -1.32
N PRO A 378 -14.06 -2.44 -0.97
CA PRO A 378 -14.46 -2.64 0.40
C PRO A 378 -14.02 -4.02 0.92
N VAL A 379 -13.62 -4.07 2.17
CA VAL A 379 -13.44 -5.33 2.90
C VAL A 379 -14.78 -5.88 3.40
N ARG A 380 -15.80 -5.05 3.48
CA ARG A 380 -17.16 -5.44 3.87
C ARG A 380 -18.00 -5.87 2.67
N SER A 381 -18.49 -7.11 2.68
CA SER A 381 -19.34 -7.66 1.63
C SER A 381 -20.69 -6.92 1.52
N SER A 382 -21.19 -6.37 2.64
CA SER A 382 -22.45 -5.62 2.73
C SER A 382 -22.44 -4.31 1.92
N TYR A 383 -21.26 -3.73 1.62
CA TYR A 383 -21.16 -2.49 0.85
C TYR A 383 -21.37 -2.69 -0.65
N GLY A 384 -21.24 -3.91 -1.16
CA GLY A 384 -21.43 -4.20 -2.56
C GLY A 384 -20.54 -3.35 -3.47
N ASN A 385 -21.07 -2.93 -4.63
CA ASN A 385 -20.33 -2.08 -5.57
C ASN A 385 -20.42 -0.60 -5.16
N VAL A 386 -19.40 -0.10 -4.46
CA VAL A 386 -19.31 1.31 -4.02
C VAL A 386 -19.10 2.30 -5.18
N TYR A 387 -18.86 1.80 -6.39
CA TYR A 387 -18.67 2.61 -7.62
C TYR A 387 -19.89 2.60 -8.54
N ALA A 388 -20.98 1.95 -8.15
CA ALA A 388 -22.19 1.85 -8.97
C ALA A 388 -22.72 3.23 -9.39
N GLY A 389 -22.97 3.42 -10.68
CA GLY A 389 -23.45 4.67 -11.27
C GLY A 389 -22.39 5.77 -11.40
N THR A 390 -21.13 5.50 -11.10
CA THR A 390 -19.99 6.43 -11.32
C THR A 390 -19.38 6.24 -12.72
N GLU A 391 -18.53 7.17 -13.15
CA GLU A 391 -17.76 7.06 -14.38
C GLU A 391 -16.77 5.88 -14.35
N ASP A 392 -16.35 5.47 -13.15
CA ASP A 392 -15.39 4.42 -12.90
C ASP A 392 -16.01 3.02 -12.83
N GLU A 393 -17.35 2.88 -12.85
CA GLU A 393 -18.04 1.62 -12.59
C GLU A 393 -17.48 0.45 -13.41
N ALA A 394 -17.40 0.59 -14.72
CA ALA A 394 -16.95 -0.49 -15.61
C ALA A 394 -15.47 -0.88 -15.38
N ARG A 395 -14.62 0.11 -15.08
CA ARG A 395 -13.21 -0.12 -14.73
C ARG A 395 -13.12 -0.86 -13.41
N MET A 396 -13.83 -0.40 -12.39
CA MET A 396 -13.80 -1.00 -11.06
C MET A 396 -14.43 -2.38 -11.03
N GLU A 397 -15.49 -2.66 -11.81
CA GLU A 397 -16.02 -4.01 -11.98
C GLU A 397 -14.98 -4.99 -12.55
N THR A 398 -14.17 -4.53 -13.50
CA THR A 398 -13.07 -5.34 -14.04
C THR A 398 -12.08 -5.71 -12.92
N PHE A 399 -11.62 -4.75 -12.12
CA PHE A 399 -10.68 -5.05 -11.04
C PHE A 399 -11.34 -5.81 -9.89
N ALA A 400 -12.63 -5.59 -9.59
CA ALA A 400 -13.37 -6.36 -8.61
C ALA A 400 -13.38 -7.86 -8.93
N SER A 401 -13.35 -8.23 -10.23
CA SER A 401 -13.30 -9.63 -10.64
C SER A 401 -12.03 -10.37 -10.21
N PHE A 402 -10.97 -9.65 -9.88
CA PHE A 402 -9.72 -10.22 -9.39
C PHE A 402 -9.66 -10.39 -7.87
N MET A 403 -10.59 -9.78 -7.11
CA MET A 403 -10.57 -9.85 -5.63
C MET A 403 -10.66 -11.29 -5.08
N PRO A 404 -11.43 -12.24 -5.70
CA PRO A 404 -11.47 -13.63 -5.23
C PRO A 404 -10.13 -14.38 -5.30
N TRP A 405 -9.15 -13.84 -6.05
CA TRP A 405 -7.81 -14.43 -6.16
C TRP A 405 -6.77 -13.78 -5.26
N LEU A 406 -7.19 -12.92 -4.31
CA LEU A 406 -6.29 -12.44 -3.26
C LEU A 406 -5.77 -13.67 -2.51
N GLY A 407 -4.47 -13.88 -2.62
CA GLY A 407 -3.78 -14.99 -2.02
C GLY A 407 -3.43 -14.77 -0.55
N ASP A 408 -2.59 -15.65 -0.05
CA ASP A 408 -2.08 -15.56 1.30
C ASP A 408 -1.32 -14.24 1.54
N TYR A 409 -1.56 -13.62 2.70
CA TYR A 409 -0.97 -12.33 3.04
C TYR A 409 0.32 -12.52 3.85
N TYR A 410 1.32 -13.13 3.24
CA TYR A 410 2.62 -13.45 3.86
C TYR A 410 3.40 -12.22 4.38
N ASN A 411 2.99 -11.01 4.00
CA ASN A 411 3.61 -9.76 4.45
C ASN A 411 3.46 -9.49 5.95
N VAL A 412 2.60 -10.25 6.63
CA VAL A 412 2.45 -10.18 8.10
C VAL A 412 3.57 -10.88 8.87
N THR A 413 4.55 -11.47 8.20
CA THR A 413 5.77 -11.94 8.86
C THR A 413 6.60 -10.76 9.39
N GLY A 414 7.09 -10.83 10.60
CA GLY A 414 7.97 -9.81 11.17
C GLY A 414 9.23 -9.59 10.32
N GLY A 415 9.77 -8.36 10.31
CA GLY A 415 10.99 -8.03 9.56
C GLY A 415 10.77 -7.60 8.10
N TRP A 416 9.59 -7.20 7.75
CA TRP A 416 9.12 -6.84 6.41
C TRP A 416 10.09 -5.99 5.57
N ALA A 417 10.65 -4.91 6.11
CA ALA A 417 11.55 -4.01 5.38
C ALA A 417 12.84 -4.70 4.91
N GLU A 418 13.41 -5.57 5.76
CA GLU A 418 14.61 -6.35 5.44
C GLU A 418 14.31 -7.42 4.39
N GLN A 419 13.18 -8.09 4.51
CA GLN A 419 12.71 -9.11 3.58
C GLN A 419 12.48 -8.54 2.17
N ARG A 420 11.91 -7.32 2.08
CA ARG A 420 11.77 -6.61 0.80
C ARG A 420 13.11 -6.29 0.17
N THR A 421 14.05 -5.77 0.95
CA THR A 421 15.40 -5.46 0.48
C THR A 421 16.12 -6.73 -0.01
N ALA A 422 15.97 -7.83 0.71
CA ALA A 422 16.53 -9.12 0.30
C ALA A 422 15.96 -9.61 -1.03
N TRP A 423 14.66 -9.38 -1.32
CA TRP A 423 14.04 -9.75 -2.58
C TRP A 423 14.73 -9.08 -3.79
N TRP A 424 14.96 -7.78 -3.76
CA TRP A 424 15.62 -7.09 -4.87
C TRP A 424 17.07 -7.51 -5.02
N ASN A 425 17.78 -7.68 -3.91
CA ASN A 425 19.15 -8.14 -3.94
C ASN A 425 19.24 -9.51 -4.59
N MET A 426 18.31 -10.42 -4.29
CA MET A 426 18.24 -11.74 -4.92
C MET A 426 17.97 -11.63 -6.43
N LEU A 427 16.99 -10.83 -6.86
CA LEU A 427 16.71 -10.62 -8.27
C LEU A 427 17.95 -10.08 -9.01
N GLN A 428 18.63 -9.09 -8.45
CA GLN A 428 19.86 -8.53 -9.04
C GLN A 428 20.96 -9.59 -9.14
N GLN A 429 21.10 -10.47 -8.16
CA GLN A 429 22.07 -11.57 -8.15
C GLN A 429 21.78 -12.59 -9.27
N ILE A 430 20.55 -13.09 -9.37
CA ILE A 430 20.21 -14.12 -10.37
C ILE A 430 20.31 -13.59 -11.81
N PHE A 431 19.86 -12.38 -12.05
CA PHE A 431 20.04 -11.74 -13.37
C PHE A 431 21.49 -11.31 -13.62
N GLY A 432 22.28 -11.12 -12.58
CA GLY A 432 23.74 -10.93 -12.66
C GLY A 432 24.53 -12.21 -12.92
N GLY A 433 23.87 -13.38 -12.94
CA GLY A 433 24.46 -14.68 -13.26
C GLY A 433 24.84 -15.52 -12.05
N GLU A 434 24.39 -15.17 -10.83
CA GLU A 434 24.49 -16.04 -9.67
C GLU A 434 23.59 -17.25 -9.85
N ASP A 435 23.98 -18.39 -9.26
CA ASP A 435 23.18 -19.61 -9.25
C ASP A 435 21.86 -19.35 -8.52
N VAL A 436 20.73 -19.69 -9.16
CA VAL A 436 19.39 -19.34 -8.66
C VAL A 436 19.08 -20.02 -7.33
N GLN A 437 19.47 -21.30 -7.15
CA GLN A 437 19.29 -21.99 -5.87
C GLN A 437 20.08 -21.31 -4.75
N THR A 438 21.34 -20.96 -5.02
CA THR A 438 22.22 -20.29 -4.06
C THR A 438 21.65 -18.94 -3.64
N ALA A 439 21.17 -18.14 -4.58
CA ALA A 439 20.58 -16.83 -4.30
C ALA A 439 19.24 -16.96 -3.53
N ALA A 440 18.42 -17.93 -3.88
CA ALA A 440 17.16 -18.21 -3.17
C ALA A 440 17.41 -18.72 -1.74
N ASP A 441 18.44 -19.57 -1.51
CA ASP A 441 18.82 -20.03 -0.16
C ASP A 441 19.26 -18.85 0.71
N GLN A 442 20.08 -17.94 0.17
CA GLN A 442 20.51 -16.71 0.87
C GLN A 442 19.32 -15.80 1.20
N TYR A 443 18.41 -15.62 0.24
CA TYR A 443 17.19 -14.84 0.45
C TYR A 443 16.37 -15.41 1.62
N VAL A 444 16.09 -16.71 1.61
CA VAL A 444 15.32 -17.39 2.66
C VAL A 444 16.01 -17.29 4.02
N GLU A 445 17.35 -17.45 4.08
CA GLU A 445 18.12 -17.30 5.31
C GLU A 445 17.97 -15.88 5.89
N ILE A 446 18.09 -14.85 5.06
CA ILE A 446 17.91 -13.44 5.47
C ILE A 446 16.49 -13.20 5.98
N CYS A 447 15.48 -13.69 5.24
CA CYS A 447 14.09 -13.50 5.61
C CYS A 447 13.74 -14.21 6.92
N ASN A 448 14.16 -15.46 7.11
CA ASN A 448 13.96 -16.21 8.36
C ASN A 448 14.65 -15.53 9.55
N LYS A 449 15.84 -14.98 9.31
CA LYS A 449 16.55 -14.23 10.35
C LYS A 449 15.79 -12.96 10.71
N ALA A 450 15.31 -12.20 9.73
CA ALA A 450 14.54 -10.98 9.95
C ALA A 450 13.25 -11.25 10.74
N THR A 451 12.53 -12.35 10.41
CA THR A 451 11.36 -12.81 11.16
C THR A 451 11.71 -13.13 12.62
N ALA A 452 12.81 -13.87 12.85
CA ALA A 452 13.24 -14.25 14.19
C ALA A 452 13.70 -13.03 15.02
N ASP A 453 14.38 -12.06 14.40
CA ASP A 453 14.85 -10.84 15.06
C ASP A 453 13.67 -9.93 15.42
N ALA A 454 12.63 -9.88 14.60
CA ALA A 454 11.42 -9.09 14.86
C ALA A 454 10.56 -9.64 16.00
N ALA A 455 10.70 -10.93 16.33
CA ALA A 455 9.98 -11.59 17.42
C ALA A 455 10.66 -11.42 18.80
N GLN A 456 11.83 -10.75 18.89
CA GLN A 456 12.57 -10.48 20.12
C GLN A 456 12.27 -9.09 20.67
#